data_f5c3f3c0e9c28627ecd55b19aa3b9e8b
#
_entry.id   f5c3f3c0e9c28627ecd55b19aa3b9e8b
#
_cell.length_a   1.000
_cell.length_b   1.000
_cell.length_c   1.000
_cell.angle_alpha   90.00
_cell.angle_beta   90.00
_cell.angle_gamma   90.00
#
_symmetry.space_group_name_H-M   'P 1'
#
loop_
_entity.id
_entity.type
_entity.pdbx_description
1 polymer ?
#
loop_
_entity_poly.entity_id
_entity_poly.type
_entity_poly.pdbx_seq_one_letter_code
_entity_poly.pdbx_strand_id
1 'polypeptide(L)'
;MKTTLRTLAASLLLGTTLIANTFAADITLLNVSYDPTRELYQDFNNAFAKHWKAKTGDNVTIKQSHGGSGKQARSVIDGLEADVVTLALAYDVDALHQNAKLIPADWQKRLQHNASPYTSTIVFLVRKGNPKGLKDWSDLVKPGVEVITPNPKTSGGARWNYLAAWAYALKQPGGSDATAKDFVRKLFANVKVLDSGARGSTTTFVERGIGDVLIAWENEAYLAVKELGPDKFEIVTPSLSILAEPPVSVVDKVVDKRGTRAVATAYLEYLYSPEGQEIAAKNYYRPIDPKVAAKYAKTFAPVKLFTIDDEFGGWTKAQKTHFADGGVFDQISVR
;
A
#
# COMPACT_ATOMS: atom_id res chain seq x y z
N MET A 1 58.66 -9.42 76.73
CA MET A 1 57.66 -8.43 76.18
C MET A 1 57.75 -8.54 74.66
N LYS A 2 56.66 -9.12 74.07
CA LYS A 2 56.59 -9.37 72.64
C LYS A 2 55.58 -8.45 72.05
N THR A 3 56.00 -7.54 71.21
CA THR A 3 55.11 -6.58 70.46
C THR A 3 54.80 -7.19 69.09
N THR A 4 53.55 -7.48 68.87
CA THR A 4 53.02 -8.02 67.59
C THR A 4 52.63 -6.86 66.69
N LEU A 5 53.29 -6.72 65.53
CA LEU A 5 52.89 -5.82 64.42
C LEU A 5 51.72 -6.45 63.65
N ARG A 6 50.60 -5.73 63.55
CA ARG A 6 49.50 -6.10 62.66
C ARG A 6 49.62 -5.32 61.35
N THR A 7 49.90 -6.01 60.28
CA THR A 7 49.90 -5.48 58.92
C THR A 7 48.46 -5.49 58.38
N LEU A 8 47.92 -4.31 58.07
CA LEU A 8 46.66 -4.14 57.33
C LEU A 8 46.95 -4.20 55.83
N ALA A 9 46.46 -5.23 55.16
CA ALA A 9 46.49 -5.34 53.70
C ALA A 9 45.19 -4.69 53.17
N ALA A 10 45.32 -3.53 52.55
CA ALA A 10 44.23 -2.86 51.83
C ALA A 10 44.16 -3.43 50.42
N SER A 11 43.15 -4.26 50.12
CA SER A 11 42.88 -4.76 48.79
C SER A 11 42.16 -3.70 47.97
N LEU A 12 42.85 -3.09 47.04
CA LEU A 12 42.28 -2.17 46.03
C LEU A 12 41.61 -3.01 44.95
N LEU A 13 40.30 -3.15 44.97
CA LEU A 13 39.52 -3.71 43.84
C LEU A 13 39.46 -2.61 42.75
N LEU A 14 40.28 -2.72 41.74
CA LEU A 14 40.09 -1.99 40.48
C LEU A 14 38.92 -2.62 39.73
N GLY A 15 37.75 -1.98 39.83
CA GLY A 15 36.61 -2.26 38.98
C GLY A 15 36.91 -1.77 37.56
N THR A 16 37.38 -2.66 36.69
CA THR A 16 37.43 -2.39 35.25
C THR A 16 36.02 -2.39 34.71
N THR A 17 35.40 -1.19 34.59
CA THR A 17 34.21 -1.01 33.76
C THR A 17 34.62 -1.27 32.31
N LEU A 18 34.28 -2.44 31.80
CA LEU A 18 34.30 -2.71 30.36
C LEU A 18 33.28 -1.77 29.73
N ILE A 19 33.73 -0.63 29.20
CA ILE A 19 32.94 0.16 28.26
C ILE A 19 32.90 -0.69 26.99
N ALA A 20 31.81 -1.42 26.82
CA ALA A 20 31.50 -2.05 25.55
C ALA A 20 31.30 -0.91 24.53
N ASN A 21 32.34 -0.66 23.72
CA ASN A 21 32.17 0.15 22.52
C ASN A 21 31.23 -0.61 21.59
N THR A 22 29.95 -0.35 21.72
CA THR A 22 28.97 -0.77 20.71
C THR A 22 29.23 0.05 19.45
N PHE A 23 29.96 -0.53 18.50
CA PHE A 23 30.07 0.05 17.18
C PHE A 23 28.67 0.11 16.57
N ALA A 24 28.33 1.26 15.97
CA ALA A 24 27.09 1.42 15.23
C ALA A 24 27.01 0.33 14.15
N ALA A 25 25.91 -0.42 14.12
CA ALA A 25 25.68 -1.42 13.10
C ALA A 25 25.16 -0.74 11.80
N ASP A 26 25.56 -1.28 10.66
CA ASP A 26 25.02 -0.95 9.35
C ASP A 26 23.99 -2.03 8.95
N ILE A 27 22.71 -1.68 8.99
CA ILE A 27 21.61 -2.61 8.74
C ILE A 27 20.99 -2.27 7.39
N THR A 28 20.69 -3.29 6.59
CA THR A 28 19.92 -3.13 5.35
C THR A 28 18.62 -3.88 5.45
N LEU A 29 17.50 -3.19 5.19
CA LEU A 29 16.18 -3.76 5.01
C LEU A 29 15.79 -3.76 3.53
N LEU A 30 14.98 -4.74 3.12
CA LEU A 30 14.27 -4.72 1.85
C LEU A 30 12.77 -4.59 2.12
N ASN A 31 12.17 -3.51 1.63
CA ASN A 31 10.71 -3.34 1.56
C ASN A 31 10.22 -3.66 0.15
N VAL A 32 9.37 -4.66 0.04
CA VAL A 32 8.70 -5.04 -1.22
C VAL A 32 7.30 -4.46 -1.20
N SER A 33 7.05 -3.48 -2.08
CA SER A 33 5.87 -2.64 -2.08
C SER A 33 5.12 -2.66 -3.41
N TYR A 34 3.89 -2.15 -3.41
CA TYR A 34 3.14 -1.93 -4.64
C TYR A 34 3.39 -0.53 -5.21
N ASP A 35 3.07 -0.34 -6.50
CA ASP A 35 3.51 0.82 -7.28
C ASP A 35 3.19 2.21 -6.72
N PRO A 36 1.95 2.51 -6.24
CA PRO A 36 1.58 3.85 -5.82
C PRO A 36 2.33 4.43 -4.61
N THR A 37 3.11 3.62 -3.90
CA THR A 37 3.82 4.02 -2.67
C THR A 37 5.23 4.54 -2.88
N ARG A 38 5.69 4.73 -4.10
CA ARG A 38 7.09 5.09 -4.40
C ARG A 38 7.55 6.34 -3.66
N GLU A 39 6.81 7.41 -3.78
CA GLU A 39 7.11 8.71 -3.18
C GLU A 39 6.96 8.66 -1.66
N LEU A 40 5.90 8.01 -1.17
CA LEU A 40 5.67 7.79 0.26
C LEU A 40 6.88 7.12 0.92
N TYR A 41 7.34 6.00 0.37
CA TYR A 41 8.46 5.28 1.00
C TYR A 41 9.81 5.94 0.77
N GLN A 42 9.98 6.77 -0.24
CA GLN A 42 11.18 7.60 -0.36
C GLN A 42 11.28 8.58 0.83
N ASP A 43 10.21 9.28 1.15
CA ASP A 43 10.17 10.21 2.27
C ASP A 43 10.24 9.49 3.62
N PHE A 44 9.44 8.42 3.74
CA PHE A 44 9.35 7.64 4.98
C PHE A 44 10.67 6.97 5.35
N ASN A 45 11.37 6.39 4.39
CA ASN A 45 12.66 5.72 4.62
C ASN A 45 13.71 6.71 5.14
N ASN A 46 13.74 7.92 4.59
CA ASN A 46 14.64 8.97 5.06
C ASN A 46 14.33 9.38 6.51
N ALA A 47 13.06 9.54 6.85
CA ALA A 47 12.63 9.88 8.20
C ALA A 47 12.93 8.75 9.19
N PHE A 48 12.57 7.51 8.84
CA PHE A 48 12.85 6.34 9.67
C PHE A 48 14.34 6.12 9.93
N ALA A 49 15.18 6.25 8.91
CA ALA A 49 16.63 6.09 9.07
C ALA A 49 17.20 7.09 10.08
N LYS A 50 16.75 8.35 10.04
CA LYS A 50 17.14 9.38 11.03
C LYS A 50 16.62 9.05 12.42
N HIS A 51 15.36 8.64 12.52
CA HIS A 51 14.73 8.24 13.79
C HIS A 51 15.47 7.04 14.42
N TRP A 52 15.74 6.00 13.64
CA TRP A 52 16.42 4.81 14.13
C TRP A 52 17.84 5.11 14.61
N LYS A 53 18.59 5.90 13.84
CA LYS A 53 19.94 6.36 14.23
C LYS A 53 19.93 7.16 15.53
N ALA A 54 18.98 8.06 15.67
CA ALA A 54 18.87 8.87 16.90
C ALA A 54 18.50 8.02 18.13
N LYS A 55 17.72 6.95 17.93
CA LYS A 55 17.25 6.05 18.99
C LYS A 55 18.30 5.01 19.40
N THR A 56 19.06 4.46 18.45
CA THR A 56 19.91 3.28 18.67
C THR A 56 21.39 3.53 18.41
N GLY A 57 21.73 4.55 17.65
CA GLY A 57 23.08 4.79 17.12
C GLY A 57 23.35 4.05 15.80
N ASP A 58 22.54 3.07 15.42
CA ASP A 58 22.73 2.25 14.22
C ASP A 58 22.30 2.96 12.94
N ASN A 59 23.00 2.69 11.85
CA ASN A 59 22.57 3.13 10.52
C ASN A 59 21.64 2.09 9.91
N VAL A 60 20.57 2.53 9.27
CA VAL A 60 19.68 1.66 8.49
C VAL A 60 19.52 2.20 7.08
N THR A 61 19.67 1.32 6.10
CA THR A 61 19.39 1.59 4.68
C THR A 61 18.22 0.73 4.26
N ILE A 62 17.16 1.35 3.75
CA ILE A 62 15.98 0.64 3.28
C ILE A 62 16.00 0.60 1.75
N LYS A 63 16.19 -0.60 1.19
CA LYS A 63 16.05 -0.86 -0.24
C LYS A 63 14.57 -1.05 -0.57
N GLN A 64 14.17 -0.63 -1.76
CA GLN A 64 12.80 -0.67 -2.24
C GLN A 64 12.67 -1.53 -3.50
N SER A 65 11.62 -2.35 -3.55
CA SER A 65 11.12 -2.95 -4.77
C SER A 65 9.68 -2.53 -4.99
N HIS A 66 9.35 -1.98 -6.15
CA HIS A 66 8.01 -1.52 -6.49
C HIS A 66 7.48 -2.21 -7.74
N GLY A 67 6.20 -2.56 -7.75
CA GLY A 67 5.54 -3.19 -8.89
C GLY A 67 4.08 -3.47 -8.60
N GLY A 68 3.41 -4.19 -9.48
CA GLY A 68 2.06 -4.67 -9.22
C GLY A 68 2.04 -5.58 -7.98
N SER A 69 1.09 -5.37 -7.06
CA SER A 69 1.07 -6.01 -5.73
C SER A 69 1.11 -7.55 -5.80
N GLY A 70 0.28 -8.16 -6.65
CA GLY A 70 0.29 -9.61 -6.83
C GLY A 70 1.61 -10.14 -7.42
N LYS A 71 2.25 -9.37 -8.31
CA LYS A 71 3.59 -9.70 -8.83
C LYS A 71 4.65 -9.61 -7.73
N GLN A 72 4.58 -8.60 -6.88
CA GLN A 72 5.49 -8.42 -5.74
C GLN A 72 5.34 -9.55 -4.72
N ALA A 73 4.10 -9.92 -4.36
CA ALA A 73 3.85 -11.07 -3.50
C ALA A 73 4.45 -12.35 -4.07
N ARG A 74 4.27 -12.59 -5.37
CA ARG A 74 4.84 -13.76 -6.06
C ARG A 74 6.36 -13.75 -5.98
N SER A 75 7.03 -12.62 -6.20
CA SER A 75 8.49 -12.52 -6.11
C SER A 75 9.01 -12.91 -4.73
N VAL A 76 8.31 -12.54 -3.66
CA VAL A 76 8.67 -12.91 -2.28
C VAL A 76 8.44 -14.41 -2.04
N ILE A 77 7.33 -14.96 -2.53
CA ILE A 77 7.03 -16.41 -2.46
C ILE A 77 8.11 -17.22 -3.20
N ASP A 78 8.58 -16.73 -4.34
CA ASP A 78 9.58 -17.37 -5.20
C ASP A 78 11.04 -17.14 -4.69
N GLY A 79 11.21 -16.47 -3.54
CA GLY A 79 12.50 -16.40 -2.84
C GLY A 79 13.16 -15.01 -2.73
N LEU A 80 12.49 -13.94 -3.13
CA LEU A 80 13.00 -12.59 -2.85
C LEU A 80 12.94 -12.33 -1.34
N GLU A 81 14.10 -12.17 -0.71
CA GLU A 81 14.25 -12.02 0.74
C GLU A 81 13.84 -10.61 1.21
N ALA A 82 12.55 -10.34 1.23
CA ALA A 82 11.97 -9.12 1.77
C ALA A 82 11.93 -9.17 3.30
N ASP A 83 12.41 -8.13 3.97
CA ASP A 83 12.24 -7.98 5.42
C ASP A 83 10.80 -7.57 5.77
N VAL A 84 10.21 -6.71 4.95
CA VAL A 84 8.83 -6.28 5.08
C VAL A 84 8.15 -6.26 3.71
N VAL A 85 6.85 -6.46 3.73
CA VAL A 85 5.96 -6.26 2.58
C VAL A 85 4.96 -5.17 2.90
N THR A 86 4.69 -4.29 1.94
CA THR A 86 3.73 -3.18 2.03
C THR A 86 2.90 -3.21 0.75
N LEU A 87 1.90 -4.10 0.74
CA LEU A 87 1.16 -4.48 -0.47
C LEU A 87 -0.20 -3.78 -0.57
N ALA A 88 -0.85 -3.90 -1.71
CA ALA A 88 -2.08 -3.17 -1.99
C ALA A 88 -3.31 -3.75 -1.28
N LEU A 89 -3.30 -5.03 -0.90
CA LEU A 89 -4.47 -5.70 -0.34
C LEU A 89 -4.09 -6.95 0.47
N ALA A 90 -4.94 -7.31 1.43
CA ALA A 90 -4.65 -8.38 2.39
C ALA A 90 -4.44 -9.74 1.73
N TYR A 91 -5.17 -10.07 0.67
CA TYR A 91 -5.01 -11.37 0.00
C TYR A 91 -3.59 -11.58 -0.56
N ASP A 92 -2.94 -10.52 -1.06
CA ASP A 92 -1.58 -10.63 -1.56
C ASP A 92 -0.58 -10.92 -0.43
N VAL A 93 -0.84 -10.40 0.79
CA VAL A 93 -0.05 -10.74 1.98
C VAL A 93 -0.40 -12.15 2.49
N ASP A 94 -1.68 -12.53 2.52
CA ASP A 94 -2.13 -13.88 2.87
C ASP A 94 -1.46 -14.96 2.01
N ALA A 95 -1.18 -14.67 0.75
CA ALA A 95 -0.52 -15.58 -0.17
C ALA A 95 0.89 -15.98 0.32
N LEU A 96 1.61 -15.10 1.06
CA LEU A 96 2.89 -15.41 1.67
C LEU A 96 2.76 -16.51 2.73
N HIS A 97 1.66 -16.51 3.49
CA HIS A 97 1.34 -17.58 4.42
C HIS A 97 0.90 -18.86 3.68
N GLN A 98 -0.09 -18.71 2.80
CA GLN A 98 -0.75 -19.86 2.15
C GLN A 98 0.22 -20.69 1.32
N ASN A 99 1.06 -20.02 0.51
CA ASN A 99 1.90 -20.68 -0.48
C ASN A 99 3.32 -21.00 0.00
N ALA A 100 3.86 -20.24 0.98
CA ALA A 100 5.27 -20.38 1.37
C ALA A 100 5.51 -20.40 2.90
N LYS A 101 4.46 -20.22 3.72
CA LYS A 101 4.57 -20.17 5.19
C LYS A 101 5.62 -19.17 5.70
N LEU A 102 5.79 -18.06 5.00
CA LEU A 102 6.78 -17.02 5.33
C LEU A 102 6.36 -16.15 6.51
N ILE A 103 5.06 -16.04 6.76
CA ILE A 103 4.42 -15.29 7.83
C ILE A 103 3.36 -16.16 8.53
N PRO A 104 2.92 -15.88 9.77
CA PRO A 104 1.84 -16.61 10.42
C PRO A 104 0.47 -16.24 9.83
N ALA A 105 -0.53 -17.06 10.08
CA ALA A 105 -1.89 -16.85 9.57
C ALA A 105 -2.58 -15.61 10.15
N ASP A 106 -2.22 -15.23 11.36
CA ASP A 106 -2.79 -14.10 12.11
C ASP A 106 -1.99 -12.80 11.99
N TRP A 107 -1.13 -12.70 10.97
CA TRP A 107 -0.25 -11.56 10.70
C TRP A 107 -0.96 -10.20 10.81
N GLN A 108 -2.21 -10.13 10.35
CA GLN A 108 -3.00 -8.89 10.27
C GLN A 108 -3.40 -8.35 11.67
N LYS A 109 -3.36 -9.20 12.71
CA LYS A 109 -3.68 -8.81 14.09
C LYS A 109 -2.52 -8.12 14.82
N ARG A 110 -1.34 -8.11 14.25
CA ARG A 110 -0.11 -7.62 14.91
C ARG A 110 -0.03 -6.09 14.97
N LEU A 111 -0.69 -5.41 14.05
CA LEU A 111 -0.71 -3.96 13.97
C LEU A 111 -2.17 -3.46 13.96
N GLN A 112 -2.35 -2.21 14.35
CA GLN A 112 -3.67 -1.58 14.41
C GLN A 112 -4.32 -1.48 13.00
N HIS A 113 -5.63 -1.29 12.98
CA HIS A 113 -6.41 -1.10 11.74
C HIS A 113 -6.16 -2.21 10.70
N ASN A 114 -6.21 -3.48 11.14
CA ASN A 114 -5.95 -4.63 10.27
C ASN A 114 -4.59 -4.56 9.55
N ALA A 115 -3.57 -4.04 10.25
CA ALA A 115 -2.23 -3.78 9.72
C ALA A 115 -2.20 -2.80 8.52
N SER A 116 -3.17 -1.89 8.41
CA SER A 116 -3.24 -0.86 7.37
C SER A 116 -2.97 0.52 7.98
N PRO A 117 -1.74 1.05 7.88
CA PRO A 117 -1.33 2.29 8.56
C PRO A 117 -1.91 3.55 7.94
N TYR A 118 -2.44 3.47 6.75
CA TYR A 118 -3.10 4.53 6.00
C TYR A 118 -4.14 3.92 5.07
N THR A 119 -5.03 4.76 4.54
CA THR A 119 -6.05 4.33 3.58
C THR A 119 -6.00 5.16 2.30
N SER A 120 -6.74 4.73 1.31
CA SER A 120 -6.96 5.47 0.07
C SER A 120 -8.36 5.14 -0.46
N THR A 121 -8.69 5.67 -1.62
CA THR A 121 -9.91 5.34 -2.35
C THR A 121 -9.68 5.44 -3.85
N ILE A 122 -10.68 5.08 -4.63
CA ILE A 122 -10.63 5.13 -6.09
C ILE A 122 -11.35 6.38 -6.57
N VAL A 123 -10.69 7.12 -7.43
CA VAL A 123 -11.19 8.33 -8.08
C VAL A 123 -10.94 8.26 -9.59
N PHE A 124 -11.42 9.24 -10.34
CA PHE A 124 -11.12 9.38 -11.76
C PHE A 124 -10.19 10.54 -11.99
N LEU A 125 -9.15 10.33 -12.77
CA LEU A 125 -8.31 11.38 -13.32
C LEU A 125 -8.75 11.64 -14.76
N VAL A 126 -9.13 12.87 -15.07
CA VAL A 126 -9.59 13.28 -16.39
C VAL A 126 -8.71 14.39 -16.95
N ARG A 127 -8.79 14.61 -18.26
CA ARG A 127 -8.12 15.73 -18.91
C ARG A 127 -8.68 17.06 -18.40
N LYS A 128 -7.88 18.13 -18.43
CA LYS A 128 -8.29 19.48 -18.00
C LYS A 128 -9.56 19.92 -18.69
N GLY A 129 -10.50 20.48 -17.92
CA GLY A 129 -11.82 20.89 -18.38
C GLY A 129 -12.80 19.74 -18.63
N ASN A 130 -12.40 18.51 -18.31
CA ASN A 130 -13.25 17.30 -18.43
C ASN A 130 -14.03 17.24 -19.78
N PRO A 131 -13.36 17.13 -20.92
CA PRO A 131 -14.00 17.27 -22.25
C PRO A 131 -15.11 16.27 -22.52
N LYS A 132 -15.10 15.12 -21.86
CA LYS A 132 -16.15 14.08 -21.96
C LYS A 132 -17.28 14.24 -20.94
N GLY A 133 -17.19 15.22 -20.04
CA GLY A 133 -18.20 15.48 -19.02
C GLY A 133 -18.41 14.32 -18.04
N LEU A 134 -17.36 13.57 -17.72
CA LEU A 134 -17.39 12.38 -16.87
C LEU A 134 -17.58 12.80 -15.41
N LYS A 135 -18.60 12.28 -14.74
CA LYS A 135 -18.96 12.64 -13.37
C LYS A 135 -19.01 11.45 -12.43
N ASP A 136 -19.38 10.28 -12.95
CA ASP A 136 -19.59 9.07 -12.16
C ASP A 136 -19.28 7.81 -12.97
N TRP A 137 -19.30 6.67 -12.31
CA TRP A 137 -19.06 5.35 -12.89
C TRP A 137 -19.90 5.05 -14.14
N SER A 138 -21.17 5.46 -14.15
CA SER A 138 -22.07 5.29 -15.30
C SER A 138 -21.59 5.98 -16.58
N ASP A 139 -20.77 7.01 -16.44
CA ASP A 139 -20.22 7.70 -17.61
C ASP A 139 -19.10 6.90 -18.28
N LEU A 140 -18.40 6.02 -17.52
CA LEU A 140 -17.27 5.24 -18.01
C LEU A 140 -17.68 4.10 -18.97
N VAL A 141 -18.97 3.74 -18.98
CA VAL A 141 -19.52 2.71 -19.87
C VAL A 141 -20.18 3.29 -21.13
N LYS A 142 -20.18 4.61 -21.30
CA LYS A 142 -20.72 5.27 -22.49
C LYS A 142 -19.87 4.96 -23.73
N PRO A 143 -20.49 4.81 -24.90
CA PRO A 143 -19.75 4.66 -26.14
C PRO A 143 -18.79 5.84 -26.40
N GLY A 144 -17.59 5.55 -26.88
CA GLY A 144 -16.58 6.55 -27.22
C GLY A 144 -15.83 7.14 -26.02
N VAL A 145 -16.00 6.61 -24.83
CA VAL A 145 -15.15 6.88 -23.65
C VAL A 145 -14.00 5.88 -23.62
N GLU A 146 -12.77 6.38 -23.57
CA GLU A 146 -11.58 5.54 -23.47
C GLU A 146 -11.07 5.51 -22.03
N VAL A 147 -11.12 4.32 -21.42
CA VAL A 147 -10.75 4.08 -20.03
C VAL A 147 -9.34 3.50 -19.94
N ILE A 148 -8.55 3.98 -18.99
CA ILE A 148 -7.26 3.39 -18.61
C ILE A 148 -7.38 2.86 -17.18
N THR A 149 -6.96 1.63 -16.97
CA THR A 149 -6.86 0.97 -15.67
C THR A 149 -5.84 -0.17 -15.75
N PRO A 150 -5.13 -0.50 -14.67
CA PRO A 150 -4.21 -1.62 -14.71
C PRO A 150 -4.92 -2.97 -14.71
N ASN A 151 -4.18 -4.04 -14.96
CA ASN A 151 -4.70 -5.40 -15.05
C ASN A 151 -4.95 -6.03 -13.67
N PRO A 152 -6.18 -6.44 -13.33
CA PRO A 152 -6.51 -7.08 -12.05
C PRO A 152 -5.76 -8.41 -11.79
N LYS A 153 -5.25 -9.07 -12.83
CA LYS A 153 -4.44 -10.30 -12.65
C LYS A 153 -3.05 -10.03 -12.07
N THR A 154 -2.51 -8.82 -12.23
CA THR A 154 -1.14 -8.47 -11.80
C THR A 154 -1.09 -7.34 -10.80
N SER A 155 -2.08 -6.45 -10.82
CA SER A 155 -2.15 -5.24 -10.00
C SER A 155 -3.21 -5.36 -8.92
N GLY A 156 -2.79 -5.27 -7.66
CA GLY A 156 -3.74 -5.15 -6.53
C GLY A 156 -4.56 -3.87 -6.60
N GLY A 157 -3.95 -2.77 -7.07
CA GLY A 157 -4.67 -1.52 -7.30
C GLY A 157 -5.84 -1.67 -8.29
N ALA A 158 -5.64 -2.46 -9.34
CA ALA A 158 -6.69 -2.76 -10.31
C ALA A 158 -7.85 -3.57 -9.72
N ARG A 159 -7.58 -4.45 -8.75
CA ARG A 159 -8.65 -5.20 -8.06
C ARG A 159 -9.56 -4.26 -7.27
N TRP A 160 -9.00 -3.27 -6.61
CA TRP A 160 -9.78 -2.22 -5.94
C TRP A 160 -10.60 -1.41 -6.94
N ASN A 161 -10.04 -1.02 -8.09
CA ASN A 161 -10.75 -0.31 -9.16
C ASN A 161 -11.95 -1.11 -9.65
N TYR A 162 -11.75 -2.39 -9.96
CA TYR A 162 -12.78 -3.32 -10.41
C TYR A 162 -13.90 -3.47 -9.38
N LEU A 163 -13.56 -3.71 -8.12
CA LEU A 163 -14.55 -3.90 -7.05
C LEU A 163 -15.34 -2.62 -6.75
N ALA A 164 -14.72 -1.45 -6.88
CA ALA A 164 -15.42 -0.19 -6.75
C ALA A 164 -16.50 -0.03 -7.85
N ALA A 165 -16.17 -0.35 -9.09
CA ALA A 165 -17.11 -0.34 -10.21
C ALA A 165 -18.24 -1.37 -10.04
N TRP A 166 -17.90 -2.58 -9.58
CA TRP A 166 -18.88 -3.64 -9.32
C TRP A 166 -19.90 -3.24 -8.26
N ALA A 167 -19.42 -2.75 -7.11
CA ALA A 167 -20.31 -2.33 -6.02
C ALA A 167 -21.14 -1.12 -6.36
N TYR A 168 -20.62 -0.19 -7.17
CA TYR A 168 -21.45 0.90 -7.70
C TYR A 168 -22.66 0.34 -8.45
N ALA A 169 -22.46 -0.62 -9.36
CA ALA A 169 -23.53 -1.22 -10.14
C ALA A 169 -24.53 -2.02 -9.27
N LEU A 170 -24.03 -2.75 -8.25
CA LEU A 170 -24.89 -3.46 -7.30
C LEU A 170 -25.83 -2.52 -6.54
N LYS A 171 -25.40 -1.29 -6.26
CA LYS A 171 -26.17 -0.31 -5.48
C LYS A 171 -27.12 0.56 -6.32
N GLN A 172 -27.16 0.34 -7.62
CA GLN A 172 -28.15 0.99 -8.47
C GLN A 172 -29.54 0.35 -8.32
N PRO A 173 -30.64 1.05 -8.62
CA PRO A 173 -31.98 0.45 -8.66
C PRO A 173 -32.02 -0.80 -9.53
N GLY A 174 -32.49 -1.92 -8.97
CA GLY A 174 -32.48 -3.22 -9.64
C GLY A 174 -31.10 -3.90 -9.72
N GLY A 175 -30.12 -3.44 -8.93
CA GLY A 175 -28.78 -3.99 -8.88
C GLY A 175 -28.74 -5.47 -8.45
N SER A 176 -27.94 -6.25 -9.14
CA SER A 176 -27.71 -7.67 -8.91
C SER A 176 -26.29 -8.04 -9.42
N ASP A 177 -25.81 -9.23 -9.10
CA ASP A 177 -24.54 -9.72 -9.64
C ASP A 177 -24.55 -9.77 -11.18
N ALA A 178 -25.70 -10.10 -11.79
CA ALA A 178 -25.86 -10.11 -13.24
C ALA A 178 -25.71 -8.70 -13.85
N THR A 179 -26.37 -7.71 -13.27
CA THR A 179 -26.26 -6.31 -13.73
C THR A 179 -24.86 -5.74 -13.47
N ALA A 180 -24.24 -6.06 -12.34
CA ALA A 180 -22.88 -5.65 -12.03
C ALA A 180 -21.86 -6.27 -12.98
N LYS A 181 -22.02 -7.56 -13.33
CA LYS A 181 -21.18 -8.23 -14.31
C LYS A 181 -21.31 -7.58 -15.71
N ASP A 182 -22.52 -7.27 -16.15
CA ASP A 182 -22.74 -6.58 -17.42
C ASP A 182 -22.14 -5.18 -17.42
N PHE A 183 -22.30 -4.45 -16.32
CA PHE A 183 -21.73 -3.12 -16.15
C PHE A 183 -20.19 -3.14 -16.26
N VAL A 184 -19.53 -4.02 -15.49
CA VAL A 184 -18.07 -4.12 -15.50
C VAL A 184 -17.57 -4.65 -16.85
N ARG A 185 -18.30 -5.56 -17.49
CA ARG A 185 -18.00 -5.99 -18.89
C ARG A 185 -18.01 -4.81 -19.85
N LYS A 186 -19.02 -3.92 -19.78
CA LYS A 186 -19.10 -2.70 -20.61
C LYS A 186 -17.95 -1.74 -20.29
N LEU A 187 -17.60 -1.58 -19.01
CA LEU A 187 -16.48 -0.76 -18.60
C LEU A 187 -15.17 -1.28 -19.21
N PHE A 188 -14.90 -2.58 -19.08
CA PHE A 188 -13.69 -3.19 -19.65
C PHE A 188 -13.68 -3.26 -21.19
N ALA A 189 -14.82 -3.20 -21.84
CA ALA A 189 -14.91 -3.02 -23.30
C ALA A 189 -14.35 -1.65 -23.73
N ASN A 190 -14.44 -0.62 -22.87
CA ASN A 190 -13.90 0.71 -23.09
C ASN A 190 -12.41 0.83 -22.66
N VAL A 191 -11.83 -0.19 -22.03
CA VAL A 191 -10.43 -0.17 -21.61
C VAL A 191 -9.52 -0.38 -22.81
N LYS A 192 -8.61 0.58 -23.05
CA LYS A 192 -7.69 0.55 -24.19
C LYS A 192 -6.37 -0.15 -23.85
N VAL A 193 -5.87 0.03 -22.64
CA VAL A 193 -4.59 -0.54 -22.20
C VAL A 193 -4.77 -1.11 -20.79
N LEU A 194 -4.25 -2.31 -20.58
CA LEU A 194 -4.16 -2.99 -19.30
C LEU A 194 -2.68 -3.09 -18.91
N ASP A 195 -2.17 -2.05 -18.25
CA ASP A 195 -0.80 -2.05 -17.74
C ASP A 195 -0.64 -3.05 -16.58
N SER A 196 0.58 -3.51 -16.34
CA SER A 196 0.85 -4.51 -15.30
C SER A 196 0.72 -3.98 -13.86
N GLY A 197 0.73 -2.66 -13.67
CA GLY A 197 0.63 -2.00 -12.37
C GLY A 197 0.07 -0.58 -12.49
N ALA A 198 -0.30 0.01 -11.37
CA ALA A 198 -0.96 1.31 -11.30
C ALA A 198 -0.10 2.45 -11.89
N ARG A 199 1.21 2.48 -11.57
CA ARG A 199 2.11 3.51 -12.11
C ARG A 199 2.24 3.40 -13.64
N GLY A 200 2.20 2.19 -14.22
CA GLY A 200 2.15 2.00 -15.68
C GLY A 200 0.94 2.68 -16.29
N SER A 201 -0.25 2.52 -15.68
CA SER A 201 -1.47 3.17 -16.15
C SER A 201 -1.42 4.70 -15.99
N THR A 202 -0.82 5.20 -14.91
CA THR A 202 -0.57 6.63 -14.74
C THR A 202 0.34 7.16 -15.87
N THR A 203 1.43 6.49 -16.16
CA THR A 203 2.34 6.84 -17.27
C THR A 203 1.61 6.79 -18.62
N THR A 204 0.82 5.74 -18.88
CA THR A 204 0.04 5.61 -20.11
C THR A 204 -0.93 6.78 -20.28
N PHE A 205 -1.62 7.17 -19.22
CA PHE A 205 -2.57 8.29 -19.28
C PHE A 205 -1.86 9.65 -19.31
N VAL A 206 -0.93 9.90 -18.36
CA VAL A 206 -0.32 11.23 -18.16
C VAL A 206 0.72 11.56 -19.23
N GLU A 207 1.66 10.65 -19.48
CA GLU A 207 2.82 10.91 -20.31
C GLU A 207 2.57 10.54 -21.78
N ARG A 208 1.92 9.40 -22.04
CA ARG A 208 1.64 8.94 -23.40
C ARG A 208 0.38 9.56 -23.99
N GLY A 209 -0.45 10.22 -23.18
CA GLY A 209 -1.64 10.92 -23.63
C GLY A 209 -2.79 10.01 -24.09
N ILE A 210 -2.79 8.73 -23.69
CA ILE A 210 -3.78 7.72 -24.08
C ILE A 210 -4.96 7.74 -23.12
N GLY A 211 -6.19 7.66 -23.64
CA GLY A 211 -7.44 7.57 -22.87
C GLY A 211 -8.04 8.92 -22.46
N ASP A 212 -9.31 8.89 -22.15
CA ASP A 212 -10.10 10.03 -21.66
C ASP A 212 -10.12 10.11 -20.15
N VAL A 213 -10.05 8.94 -19.48
CA VAL A 213 -10.11 8.80 -18.03
C VAL A 213 -9.21 7.68 -17.54
N LEU A 214 -8.50 7.95 -16.44
CA LEU A 214 -7.78 6.95 -15.66
C LEU A 214 -8.59 6.65 -14.39
N ILE A 215 -8.94 5.39 -14.17
CA ILE A 215 -9.41 4.93 -12.87
C ILE A 215 -8.18 4.77 -11.99
N ALA A 216 -8.03 5.62 -11.00
CA ALA A 216 -6.81 5.77 -10.22
C ALA A 216 -7.06 5.66 -8.71
N TRP A 217 -6.02 5.26 -8.01
CA TRP A 217 -5.95 5.53 -6.59
C TRP A 217 -5.82 7.04 -6.35
N GLU A 218 -6.44 7.52 -5.29
CA GLU A 218 -6.51 8.95 -4.97
C GLU A 218 -5.13 9.61 -4.90
N ASN A 219 -4.14 8.94 -4.28
CA ASN A 219 -2.77 9.47 -4.22
C ASN A 219 -2.09 9.59 -5.60
N GLU A 220 -2.31 8.63 -6.51
CA GLU A 220 -1.80 8.71 -7.89
C GLU A 220 -2.46 9.87 -8.65
N ALA A 221 -3.74 10.10 -8.45
CA ALA A 221 -4.45 11.21 -9.08
C ALA A 221 -3.91 12.56 -8.56
N TYR A 222 -3.67 12.70 -7.26
CA TYR A 222 -3.05 13.91 -6.70
C TYR A 222 -1.63 14.11 -7.20
N LEU A 223 -0.83 13.06 -7.26
CA LEU A 223 0.52 13.12 -7.83
C LEU A 223 0.49 13.64 -9.27
N ALA A 224 -0.42 13.11 -10.09
CA ALA A 224 -0.59 13.56 -11.47
C ALA A 224 -0.94 15.04 -11.57
N VAL A 225 -1.91 15.50 -10.77
CA VAL A 225 -2.38 16.91 -10.79
C VAL A 225 -1.35 17.88 -10.22
N LYS A 226 -0.58 17.47 -9.22
CA LYS A 226 0.35 18.37 -8.51
C LYS A 226 1.75 18.38 -9.09
N GLU A 227 2.23 17.23 -9.55
CA GLU A 227 3.65 17.05 -9.85
C GLU A 227 3.93 16.62 -11.31
N LEU A 228 3.12 15.69 -11.86
CA LEU A 228 3.40 15.15 -13.19
C LEU A 228 2.84 15.98 -14.34
N GLY A 229 1.76 16.70 -14.10
CA GLY A 229 1.11 17.53 -15.12
C GLY A 229 0.23 18.60 -14.50
N PRO A 230 0.82 19.57 -13.76
CA PRO A 230 0.04 20.65 -13.19
C PRO A 230 -0.76 21.36 -14.31
N ASP A 231 -2.01 21.67 -14.02
CA ASP A 231 -2.95 22.30 -14.97
C ASP A 231 -3.36 21.47 -16.21
N LYS A 232 -2.97 20.17 -16.28
CA LYS A 232 -3.35 19.29 -17.40
C LYS A 232 -4.47 18.32 -17.07
N PHE A 233 -4.75 18.12 -15.80
CA PHE A 233 -5.68 17.10 -15.32
C PHE A 233 -6.59 17.63 -14.21
N GLU A 234 -7.70 16.94 -14.02
CA GLU A 234 -8.65 17.18 -12.92
C GLU A 234 -9.04 15.86 -12.28
N ILE A 235 -9.31 15.90 -10.97
CA ILE A 235 -9.81 14.76 -10.22
C ILE A 235 -11.33 14.84 -10.16
N VAL A 236 -11.98 13.76 -10.55
CA VAL A 236 -13.43 13.58 -10.39
C VAL A 236 -13.64 12.53 -9.32
N THR A 237 -14.30 12.91 -8.23
CA THR A 237 -14.67 12.00 -7.15
C THR A 237 -16.04 11.39 -7.47
N PRO A 238 -16.15 10.05 -7.59
CA PRO A 238 -17.40 9.39 -7.89
C PRO A 238 -18.39 9.46 -6.72
N SER A 239 -19.67 9.23 -6.98
CA SER A 239 -20.72 9.22 -5.97
C SER A 239 -20.53 8.15 -4.88
N LEU A 240 -19.85 7.06 -5.21
CA LEU A 240 -19.55 5.93 -4.36
C LEU A 240 -18.18 5.35 -4.73
N SER A 241 -17.38 5.00 -3.73
CA SER A 241 -16.11 4.32 -3.94
C SER A 241 -15.81 3.31 -2.83
N ILE A 242 -14.67 2.64 -2.89
CA ILE A 242 -14.24 1.64 -1.92
C ILE A 242 -13.19 2.21 -0.98
N LEU A 243 -13.28 1.87 0.30
CA LEU A 243 -12.20 2.10 1.26
C LEU A 243 -11.05 1.13 0.95
N ALA A 244 -9.97 1.65 0.40
CA ALA A 244 -8.78 0.87 0.13
C ALA A 244 -7.87 0.87 1.36
N GLU A 245 -7.61 -0.33 1.89
CA GLU A 245 -6.81 -0.57 3.10
C GLU A 245 -5.55 -1.37 2.73
N PRO A 246 -4.47 -0.72 2.30
CA PRO A 246 -3.22 -1.40 1.95
C PRO A 246 -2.47 -1.84 3.21
N PRO A 247 -2.32 -3.16 3.43
CA PRO A 247 -1.71 -3.67 4.64
C PRO A 247 -0.20 -3.81 4.54
N VAL A 248 0.43 -3.89 5.72
CA VAL A 248 1.87 -4.09 5.86
C VAL A 248 2.17 -5.29 6.77
N SER A 249 3.27 -5.99 6.53
CA SER A 249 3.70 -7.10 7.38
C SER A 249 5.21 -7.29 7.37
N VAL A 250 5.75 -7.66 8.51
CA VAL A 250 7.09 -8.25 8.61
C VAL A 250 7.05 -9.64 7.97
N VAL A 251 8.10 -10.02 7.25
CA VAL A 251 8.26 -11.36 6.68
C VAL A 251 9.09 -12.21 7.64
N ASP A 252 8.41 -12.93 8.52
CA ASP A 252 8.99 -13.59 9.71
C ASP A 252 10.20 -14.44 9.41
N LYS A 253 10.09 -15.36 8.45
CA LYS A 253 11.20 -16.26 8.14
C LYS A 253 12.45 -15.54 7.60
N VAL A 254 12.25 -14.41 6.94
CA VAL A 254 13.36 -13.61 6.39
C VAL A 254 14.04 -12.82 7.51
N VAL A 255 13.26 -12.10 8.32
CA VAL A 255 13.84 -11.28 9.40
C VAL A 255 14.52 -12.11 10.48
N ASP A 256 14.00 -13.33 10.76
CA ASP A 256 14.66 -14.26 11.69
C ASP A 256 15.99 -14.79 11.14
N LYS A 257 16.00 -15.18 9.86
CA LYS A 257 17.22 -15.63 9.18
C LYS A 257 18.28 -14.51 9.12
N ARG A 258 17.86 -13.27 8.89
CA ARG A 258 18.73 -12.11 8.70
C ARG A 258 19.08 -11.38 10.00
N GLY A 259 18.40 -11.68 11.10
CA GLY A 259 18.57 -10.95 12.37
C GLY A 259 18.02 -9.50 12.34
N THR A 260 17.11 -9.20 11.42
CA THR A 260 16.59 -7.84 11.20
C THR A 260 15.20 -7.60 11.84
N ARG A 261 14.68 -8.56 12.62
CA ARG A 261 13.32 -8.49 13.18
C ARG A 261 13.05 -7.20 13.97
N ALA A 262 13.96 -6.79 14.83
CA ALA A 262 13.75 -5.62 15.68
C ALA A 262 13.59 -4.33 14.85
N VAL A 263 14.47 -4.11 13.90
CA VAL A 263 14.41 -2.91 13.05
C VAL A 263 13.27 -2.98 12.04
N ALA A 264 12.94 -4.15 11.49
CA ALA A 264 11.81 -4.33 10.58
C ALA A 264 10.47 -4.09 11.28
N THR A 265 10.32 -4.57 12.52
CA THR A 265 9.13 -4.31 13.34
C THR A 265 9.00 -2.81 13.65
N ALA A 266 10.09 -2.18 14.12
CA ALA A 266 10.10 -0.75 14.40
C ALA A 266 9.81 0.09 13.15
N TYR A 267 10.26 -0.34 11.97
CA TYR A 267 9.97 0.32 10.69
C TYR A 267 8.46 0.35 10.39
N LEU A 268 7.76 -0.76 10.58
CA LEU A 268 6.31 -0.81 10.36
C LEU A 268 5.54 -0.06 11.45
N GLU A 269 5.97 -0.16 12.71
CA GLU A 269 5.35 0.59 13.83
C GLU A 269 5.48 2.11 13.64
N TYR A 270 6.59 2.56 13.07
CA TYR A 270 6.80 3.99 12.82
C TYR A 270 5.83 4.59 11.80
N LEU A 271 5.22 3.78 10.92
CA LEU A 271 4.13 4.21 10.03
C LEU A 271 2.91 4.74 10.81
N TYR A 272 2.69 4.24 12.03
CA TYR A 272 1.61 4.65 12.93
C TYR A 272 1.97 5.82 13.84
N SER A 273 3.23 6.26 13.83
CA SER A 273 3.65 7.44 14.60
C SER A 273 3.06 8.73 14.00
N PRO A 274 2.95 9.82 14.79
CA PRO A 274 2.49 11.10 14.25
C PRO A 274 3.30 11.55 13.02
N GLU A 275 4.63 11.34 13.01
CA GLU A 275 5.49 11.67 11.86
C GLU A 275 5.20 10.76 10.66
N GLY A 276 5.06 9.45 10.86
CA GLY A 276 4.70 8.51 9.80
C GLY A 276 3.35 8.84 9.18
N GLN A 277 2.37 9.21 9.99
CA GLN A 277 1.04 9.62 9.54
C GLN A 277 1.07 10.96 8.78
N GLU A 278 1.89 11.91 9.22
CA GLU A 278 2.11 13.17 8.53
C GLU A 278 2.76 12.95 7.14
N ILE A 279 3.74 12.05 7.05
CA ILE A 279 4.38 11.67 5.78
C ILE A 279 3.36 11.00 4.85
N ALA A 280 2.53 10.09 5.36
CA ALA A 280 1.45 9.49 4.59
C ALA A 280 0.51 10.54 3.99
N ALA A 281 0.04 11.48 4.80
CA ALA A 281 -0.85 12.55 4.37
C ALA A 281 -0.21 13.50 3.33
N LYS A 282 1.06 13.85 3.48
CA LYS A 282 1.82 14.64 2.50
C LYS A 282 1.96 13.95 1.15
N ASN A 283 1.96 12.62 1.16
CA ASN A 283 1.98 11.79 -0.04
C ASN A 283 0.58 11.35 -0.49
N TYR A 284 -0.44 12.11 -0.06
CA TYR A 284 -1.84 11.95 -0.46
C TYR A 284 -2.50 10.62 -0.09
N TYR A 285 -1.98 9.93 0.94
CA TYR A 285 -2.70 8.86 1.61
C TYR A 285 -3.51 9.41 2.77
N ARG A 286 -4.71 8.88 2.98
CA ARG A 286 -5.58 9.28 4.08
C ARG A 286 -5.03 8.73 5.39
N PRO A 287 -4.57 9.60 6.32
CA PRO A 287 -4.03 9.14 7.59
C PRO A 287 -5.13 8.58 8.49
N ILE A 288 -4.77 7.62 9.34
CA ILE A 288 -5.68 7.05 10.35
C ILE A 288 -5.61 7.78 11.69
N ASP A 289 -4.52 8.51 11.97
CA ASP A 289 -4.43 9.38 13.16
C ASP A 289 -5.44 10.53 13.05
N PRO A 290 -6.37 10.67 14.03
CA PRO A 290 -7.43 11.70 13.94
C PRO A 290 -6.91 13.15 13.92
N LYS A 291 -5.77 13.42 14.59
CA LYS A 291 -5.18 14.76 14.63
C LYS A 291 -4.56 15.13 13.28
N VAL A 292 -3.85 14.18 12.68
CA VAL A 292 -3.29 14.35 11.35
C VAL A 292 -4.41 14.41 10.32
N ALA A 293 -5.42 13.55 10.41
CA ALA A 293 -6.59 13.58 9.52
C ALA A 293 -7.31 14.93 9.55
N ALA A 294 -7.50 15.51 10.72
CA ALA A 294 -8.11 16.85 10.86
C ALA A 294 -7.27 17.95 10.17
N LYS A 295 -5.94 17.87 10.26
CA LYS A 295 -5.03 18.82 9.62
C LYS A 295 -5.14 18.77 8.08
N TYR A 296 -5.36 17.59 7.52
CA TYR A 296 -5.45 17.37 6.07
C TYR A 296 -6.88 17.24 5.54
N ALA A 297 -7.91 17.54 6.35
CA ALA A 297 -9.32 17.39 5.98
C ALA A 297 -9.73 18.14 4.70
N LYS A 298 -9.06 19.26 4.38
CA LYS A 298 -9.32 20.02 3.15
C LYS A 298 -8.66 19.44 1.90
N THR A 299 -7.71 18.51 2.08
CA THR A 299 -7.00 17.88 0.96
C THR A 299 -7.86 16.82 0.30
N PHE A 300 -8.61 16.06 1.10
CA PHE A 300 -9.34 14.90 0.62
C PHE A 300 -10.84 15.23 0.46
N ALA A 301 -11.34 15.05 -0.76
CA ALA A 301 -12.76 15.24 -1.03
C ALA A 301 -13.61 14.23 -0.23
N PRO A 302 -14.77 14.63 0.31
CA PRO A 302 -15.73 13.70 0.87
C PRO A 302 -16.22 12.72 -0.20
N VAL A 303 -16.25 11.43 0.12
CA VAL A 303 -16.76 10.38 -0.75
C VAL A 303 -17.46 9.32 0.10
N LYS A 304 -18.57 8.79 -0.40
CA LYS A 304 -19.25 7.67 0.23
C LYS A 304 -18.44 6.41 -0.03
N LEU A 305 -17.99 5.74 1.04
CA LEU A 305 -17.17 4.54 0.97
C LEU A 305 -17.93 3.32 1.47
N PHE A 306 -17.66 2.18 0.86
CA PHE A 306 -17.99 0.85 1.39
C PHE A 306 -16.68 0.09 1.64
N THR A 307 -16.76 -0.97 2.44
CA THR A 307 -15.62 -1.82 2.76
C THR A 307 -15.64 -3.12 1.95
N ILE A 308 -14.49 -3.75 1.83
CA ILE A 308 -14.37 -5.08 1.19
C ILE A 308 -15.16 -6.14 1.98
N ASP A 309 -15.20 -6.02 3.30
CA ASP A 309 -15.89 -6.98 4.15
C ASP A 309 -17.41 -6.86 4.02
N ASP A 310 -17.94 -5.64 4.09
CA ASP A 310 -19.40 -5.40 4.03
C ASP A 310 -20.00 -5.79 2.67
N GLU A 311 -19.30 -5.49 1.58
CA GLU A 311 -19.85 -5.65 0.24
C GLU A 311 -19.51 -6.98 -0.41
N PHE A 312 -18.33 -7.53 -0.11
CA PHE A 312 -17.82 -8.73 -0.78
C PHE A 312 -17.54 -9.91 0.17
N GLY A 313 -17.74 -9.73 1.49
CA GLY A 313 -17.44 -10.73 2.50
C GLY A 313 -15.93 -11.03 2.62
N GLY A 314 -15.11 -10.00 2.39
CA GLY A 314 -13.66 -10.03 2.54
C GLY A 314 -12.88 -10.45 1.30
N TRP A 315 -11.56 -10.28 1.37
CA TRP A 315 -10.66 -10.50 0.24
C TRP A 315 -10.62 -11.94 -0.25
N THR A 316 -10.67 -12.92 0.63
CA THR A 316 -10.64 -14.34 0.24
C THR A 316 -11.81 -14.69 -0.68
N LYS A 317 -13.02 -14.23 -0.33
CA LYS A 317 -14.22 -14.44 -1.14
C LYS A 317 -14.16 -13.63 -2.44
N ALA A 318 -13.79 -12.35 -2.37
CA ALA A 318 -13.65 -11.50 -3.54
C ALA A 318 -12.65 -12.06 -4.55
N GLN A 319 -11.48 -12.51 -4.08
CA GLN A 319 -10.45 -13.11 -4.92
C GLN A 319 -10.96 -14.38 -5.63
N LYS A 320 -11.59 -15.29 -4.87
CA LYS A 320 -12.14 -16.53 -5.41
C LYS A 320 -13.21 -16.27 -6.47
N THR A 321 -14.11 -15.33 -6.22
CA THR A 321 -15.23 -15.04 -7.10
C THR A 321 -14.79 -14.30 -8.36
N HIS A 322 -13.95 -13.29 -8.20
CA HIS A 322 -13.69 -12.32 -9.28
C HIS A 322 -12.36 -12.54 -10.00
N PHE A 323 -11.29 -12.92 -9.29
CA PHE A 323 -9.92 -12.83 -9.82
C PHE A 323 -9.16 -14.14 -9.92
N ALA A 324 -9.67 -15.23 -9.32
CA ALA A 324 -9.11 -16.56 -9.52
C ALA A 324 -9.23 -16.98 -10.99
N ASP A 325 -8.47 -18.00 -11.39
CA ASP A 325 -8.55 -18.53 -12.73
C ASP A 325 -9.97 -19.05 -13.01
N GLY A 326 -10.54 -18.61 -14.13
CA GLY A 326 -11.94 -18.85 -14.48
C GLY A 326 -12.95 -17.98 -13.70
N GLY A 327 -12.49 -17.07 -12.84
CA GLY A 327 -13.34 -16.10 -12.11
C GLY A 327 -14.04 -15.13 -13.04
N VAL A 328 -14.86 -14.25 -12.44
CA VAL A 328 -15.71 -13.32 -13.23
C VAL A 328 -14.88 -12.42 -14.15
N PHE A 329 -13.70 -11.98 -13.70
CA PHE A 329 -12.84 -11.13 -14.54
C PHE A 329 -12.39 -11.86 -15.82
N ASP A 330 -12.00 -13.12 -15.73
CA ASP A 330 -11.63 -13.90 -16.92
C ASP A 330 -12.81 -14.03 -17.89
N GLN A 331 -14.03 -14.27 -17.38
CA GLN A 331 -15.24 -14.41 -18.18
C GLN A 331 -15.63 -13.14 -18.95
N ILE A 332 -15.35 -11.96 -18.38
CA ILE A 332 -15.66 -10.67 -19.04
C ILE A 332 -14.54 -10.16 -19.94
N SER A 333 -13.32 -10.69 -19.78
CA SER A 333 -12.12 -10.25 -20.51
C SER A 333 -11.86 -11.07 -21.77
N VAL A 334 -12.64 -12.12 -22.03
CA VAL A 334 -12.56 -12.88 -23.30
C VAL A 334 -13.05 -11.96 -24.42
N ARG A 335 -12.11 -11.52 -25.27
CA ARG A 335 -12.37 -10.79 -26.52
C ARG A 335 -12.48 -11.73 -27.68
#